data_19d18dc7a7fa4adb4a99b8259631f0a0
#
_entry.id   19d18dc7a7fa4adb4a99b8259631f0a0
#
_cell.length_a   1.000
_cell.length_b   1.000
_cell.length_c   1.000
_cell.angle_alpha   90.00
_cell.angle_beta   90.00
_cell.angle_gamma   90.00
#
_symmetry.space_group_name_H-M   'P 1'
#
loop_
_entity.id
_entity.type
_entity.pdbx_description
1 polymer ?
#
loop_
_entity_poly.entity_id
_entity_poly.type
_entity_poly.pdbx_seq_one_letter_code
_entity_poly.pdbx_strand_id
1 'polypeptide(L)'
;SILRVQTTKALKLVKDVETAAAADLYLALSGSAQTLSKAKKYSDAASQIFASVYGAKSKEALQTRVSSARFLGRKRQILELTSILNSIGQEENVLLLRASIHQQLAVLHLKSGEEEAAMQQNIAASEAFELLGQEKTIGAMEMLPILKADPKYPREAFTRGIEGYVILEYRVDESGRAVEPRVIEAVPRGTFDKAAIEAAKLDRYLPRIKDGLPVAVSRVRQRINFELAD
;
A
#
# COMPACT_ATOMS: atom_id res chain seq x y z
N SER A 1 14.32 19.28 -11.47
CA SER A 1 14.86 19.70 -10.17
C SER A 1 16.38 19.52 -10.17
N ILE A 2 17.09 20.31 -9.41
CA ILE A 2 18.58 20.33 -9.30
C ILE A 2 19.08 18.92 -8.91
N LEU A 3 18.43 18.26 -7.97
CA LEU A 3 18.78 16.90 -7.53
C LEU A 3 18.83 15.90 -8.68
N ARG A 4 17.85 15.92 -9.57
CA ARG A 4 17.78 15.04 -10.74
C ARG A 4 18.93 15.24 -11.71
N VAL A 5 19.29 16.51 -11.96
CA VAL A 5 20.42 16.85 -12.85
C VAL A 5 21.74 16.34 -12.26
N GLN A 6 21.93 16.52 -10.95
CA GLN A 6 23.11 16.02 -10.24
C GLN A 6 23.18 14.49 -10.25
N THR A 7 22.07 13.80 -9.94
CA THR A 7 21.99 12.34 -9.95
C THR A 7 22.25 11.77 -11.35
N THR A 8 21.71 12.41 -12.41
CA THR A 8 21.97 11.96 -13.79
C THR A 8 23.42 12.18 -14.21
N LYS A 9 24.09 13.25 -13.74
CA LYS A 9 25.52 13.48 -13.97
C LYS A 9 26.37 12.44 -13.24
N ALA A 10 26.07 12.17 -11.96
CA ALA A 10 26.75 11.14 -11.18
C ALA A 10 26.62 9.75 -11.83
N LEU A 11 25.42 9.39 -12.33
CA LEU A 11 25.22 8.12 -13.01
C LEU A 11 26.10 7.91 -14.26
N LYS A 12 26.37 8.99 -15.02
CA LYS A 12 27.28 8.91 -16.18
C LYS A 12 28.71 8.49 -15.79
N LEU A 13 29.12 8.84 -14.54
CA LEU A 13 30.44 8.51 -14.02
C LEU A 13 30.54 7.05 -13.52
N VAL A 14 29.41 6.45 -13.14
CA VAL A 14 29.36 5.10 -12.55
C VAL A 14 28.60 4.09 -13.42
N LYS A 15 28.27 4.45 -14.66
CA LYS A 15 27.40 3.67 -15.55
C LYS A 15 27.92 2.24 -15.83
N ASP A 16 29.24 2.07 -15.85
CA ASP A 16 29.90 0.81 -16.14
C ASP A 16 30.49 0.17 -14.86
N VAL A 17 30.14 0.70 -13.67
CA VAL A 17 30.67 0.22 -12.40
C VAL A 17 29.52 -0.44 -11.61
N GLU A 18 29.62 -1.77 -11.48
CA GLU A 18 28.67 -2.55 -10.67
C GLU A 18 29.00 -2.42 -9.18
N THR A 19 28.56 -1.33 -8.55
CA THR A 19 28.72 -1.09 -7.11
C THR A 19 27.38 -0.80 -6.46
N ALA A 20 27.28 -1.04 -5.15
CA ALA A 20 26.11 -0.68 -4.37
C ALA A 20 25.75 0.81 -4.53
N ALA A 21 26.75 1.69 -4.55
CA ALA A 21 26.52 3.13 -4.76
C ALA A 21 25.89 3.45 -6.12
N ALA A 22 26.24 2.70 -7.18
CA ALA A 22 25.58 2.85 -8.48
C ALA A 22 24.11 2.39 -8.41
N ALA A 23 23.81 1.30 -7.71
CA ALA A 23 22.45 0.84 -7.49
C ALA A 23 21.62 1.87 -6.74
N ASP A 24 22.15 2.48 -5.68
CA ASP A 24 21.48 3.55 -4.92
C ASP A 24 21.16 4.78 -5.80
N LEU A 25 22.07 5.17 -6.70
CA LEU A 25 21.82 6.23 -7.68
C LEU A 25 20.68 5.87 -8.64
N TYR A 26 20.61 4.63 -9.11
CA TYR A 26 19.50 4.16 -9.93
C TYR A 26 18.18 4.17 -9.16
N LEU A 27 18.16 3.80 -7.87
CA LEU A 27 16.95 3.91 -7.03
C LEU A 27 16.49 5.34 -6.87
N ALA A 28 17.40 6.28 -6.60
CA ALA A 28 17.09 7.70 -6.51
C ALA A 28 16.49 8.25 -7.82
N LEU A 29 17.02 7.81 -8.97
CA LEU A 29 16.49 8.15 -10.30
C LEU A 29 15.12 7.52 -10.55
N SER A 30 14.88 6.29 -10.08
CA SER A 30 13.57 5.65 -10.17
C SER A 30 12.52 6.44 -9.40
N GLY A 31 12.82 6.88 -8.18
CA GLY A 31 11.91 7.69 -7.36
C GLY A 31 11.58 9.06 -7.94
N SER A 32 12.50 9.65 -8.72
CA SER A 32 12.35 10.99 -9.34
C SER A 32 11.94 10.96 -10.82
N ALA A 33 11.67 9.78 -11.38
CA ALA A 33 11.35 9.61 -12.79
C ALA A 33 9.98 10.20 -13.14
N GLN A 34 9.91 10.89 -14.29
CA GLN A 34 8.67 11.52 -14.79
C GLN A 34 7.69 10.52 -15.41
N THR A 35 8.12 9.32 -15.75
CA THR A 35 7.31 8.29 -16.39
C THR A 35 7.53 6.95 -15.71
N LEU A 36 6.46 6.13 -15.63
CA LEU A 36 6.52 4.78 -15.07
C LEU A 36 7.55 3.90 -15.79
N SER A 37 7.68 4.04 -17.13
CA SER A 37 8.66 3.29 -17.92
C SER A 37 10.09 3.59 -17.51
N LYS A 38 10.44 4.87 -17.30
CA LYS A 38 11.77 5.26 -16.81
C LYS A 38 12.00 4.82 -15.38
N ALA A 39 10.98 4.96 -14.52
CA ALA A 39 11.04 4.51 -13.13
C ALA A 39 11.35 3.01 -13.06
N LYS A 40 10.62 2.19 -13.84
CA LYS A 40 10.87 0.76 -13.94
C LYS A 40 12.28 0.44 -14.43
N LYS A 41 12.71 1.06 -15.53
CA LYS A 41 14.06 0.84 -16.08
C LYS A 41 15.16 1.08 -15.05
N TYR A 42 15.06 2.15 -14.27
CA TYR A 42 16.05 2.46 -13.23
C TYR A 42 15.96 1.48 -12.05
N SER A 43 14.76 1.10 -11.63
CA SER A 43 14.58 0.12 -10.56
C SER A 43 15.11 -1.26 -10.95
N ASP A 44 14.88 -1.71 -12.19
CA ASP A 44 15.40 -2.97 -12.71
C ASP A 44 16.94 -2.96 -12.76
N ALA A 45 17.55 -1.86 -13.21
CA ALA A 45 19.00 -1.70 -13.22
C ALA A 45 19.60 -1.78 -11.80
N ALA A 46 19.00 -1.10 -10.83
CA ALA A 46 19.42 -1.19 -9.43
C ALA A 46 19.34 -2.63 -8.91
N SER A 47 18.24 -3.33 -9.20
CA SER A 47 18.06 -4.73 -8.79
C SER A 47 19.12 -5.66 -9.36
N GLN A 48 19.48 -5.50 -10.64
CA GLN A 48 20.52 -6.29 -11.27
C GLN A 48 21.89 -6.03 -10.64
N ILE A 49 22.24 -4.78 -10.36
CA ILE A 49 23.51 -4.42 -9.72
C ILE A 49 23.56 -4.98 -8.29
N PHE A 50 22.51 -4.83 -7.48
CA PHE A 50 22.50 -5.44 -6.15
C PHE A 50 22.60 -6.96 -6.20
N ALA A 51 21.98 -7.60 -7.20
CA ALA A 51 22.10 -9.05 -7.39
C ALA A 51 23.51 -9.48 -7.79
N SER A 52 24.25 -8.67 -8.57
CA SER A 52 25.65 -8.97 -8.92
C SER A 52 26.60 -8.72 -7.74
N VAL A 53 26.37 -7.66 -6.94
CA VAL A 53 27.25 -7.29 -5.83
C VAL A 53 27.04 -8.17 -4.59
N TYR A 54 25.78 -8.43 -4.21
CA TYR A 54 25.42 -9.10 -2.96
C TYR A 54 24.80 -10.49 -3.16
N GLY A 55 24.53 -10.88 -4.39
CA GLY A 55 23.81 -12.11 -4.74
C GLY A 55 22.31 -11.88 -4.94
N ALA A 56 21.73 -12.70 -5.82
CA ALA A 56 20.31 -12.56 -6.24
C ALA A 56 19.29 -12.76 -5.11
N LYS A 57 19.69 -13.43 -4.03
CA LYS A 57 18.85 -13.65 -2.83
C LYS A 57 19.18 -12.70 -1.67
N SER A 58 20.05 -11.72 -1.88
CA SER A 58 20.35 -10.72 -0.86
C SER A 58 19.11 -9.86 -0.57
N LYS A 59 19.05 -9.33 0.66
CA LYS A 59 17.97 -8.45 1.10
C LYS A 59 17.81 -7.25 0.16
N GLU A 60 18.91 -6.64 -0.24
CA GLU A 60 18.96 -5.46 -1.12
C GLU A 60 18.39 -5.76 -2.50
N ALA A 61 18.81 -6.87 -3.12
CA ALA A 61 18.30 -7.31 -4.42
C ALA A 61 16.80 -7.64 -4.35
N LEU A 62 16.36 -8.36 -3.32
CA LEU A 62 14.98 -8.76 -3.14
C LEU A 62 14.06 -7.54 -2.84
N GLN A 63 14.47 -6.64 -1.95
CA GLN A 63 13.73 -5.41 -1.66
C GLN A 63 13.55 -4.55 -2.91
N THR A 64 14.59 -4.46 -3.73
CA THR A 64 14.54 -3.69 -4.97
C THR A 64 13.62 -4.34 -6.00
N ARG A 65 13.63 -5.68 -6.12
CA ARG A 65 12.68 -6.42 -6.96
C ARG A 65 11.23 -6.20 -6.50
N VAL A 66 10.94 -6.29 -5.21
CA VAL A 66 9.62 -5.98 -4.65
C VAL A 66 9.19 -4.55 -4.99
N SER A 67 10.09 -3.59 -4.84
CA SER A 67 9.83 -2.19 -5.19
C SER A 67 9.60 -1.99 -6.69
N SER A 68 10.29 -2.74 -7.54
CA SER A 68 10.14 -2.71 -8.99
C SER A 68 8.82 -3.32 -9.45
N ALA A 69 8.30 -4.31 -8.74
CA ALA A 69 7.05 -4.98 -9.08
C ALA A 69 5.86 -4.02 -9.17
N ARG A 70 5.86 -2.91 -8.39
CA ARG A 70 4.81 -1.87 -8.45
C ARG A 70 4.61 -1.22 -9.82
N PHE A 71 5.61 -1.30 -10.70
CA PHE A 71 5.54 -0.76 -12.07
C PHE A 71 4.96 -1.76 -13.08
N LEU A 72 4.62 -2.96 -12.63
CA LEU A 72 3.98 -3.99 -13.44
C LEU A 72 2.46 -3.83 -13.40
N GLY A 73 1.77 -4.32 -14.44
CA GLY A 73 0.32 -4.51 -14.37
C GLY A 73 -0.04 -5.54 -13.30
N ARG A 74 -1.23 -5.42 -12.69
CA ARG A 74 -1.65 -6.19 -11.49
C ARG A 74 -1.33 -7.68 -11.57
N LYS A 75 -1.72 -8.38 -12.65
CA LYS A 75 -1.44 -9.82 -12.81
C LYS A 75 0.06 -10.14 -12.77
N ARG A 76 0.89 -9.35 -13.45
CA ARG A 76 2.35 -9.53 -13.47
C ARG A 76 2.96 -9.19 -12.12
N GLN A 77 2.41 -8.21 -11.41
CA GLN A 77 2.85 -7.85 -10.07
C GLN A 77 2.59 -9.01 -9.09
N ILE A 78 1.43 -9.63 -9.13
CA ILE A 78 1.12 -10.81 -8.31
C ILE A 78 2.12 -11.94 -8.62
N LEU A 79 2.35 -12.27 -9.89
CA LEU A 79 3.28 -13.31 -10.29
C LEU A 79 4.71 -13.04 -9.81
N GLU A 80 5.19 -11.80 -9.95
CA GLU A 80 6.55 -11.42 -9.52
C GLU A 80 6.69 -11.49 -7.99
N LEU A 81 5.73 -10.95 -7.24
CA LEU A 81 5.75 -11.02 -5.78
C LEU A 81 5.69 -12.46 -5.27
N THR A 82 4.85 -13.30 -5.88
CA THR A 82 4.78 -14.74 -5.56
C THR A 82 6.09 -15.44 -5.88
N SER A 83 6.72 -15.12 -7.01
CA SER A 83 8.03 -15.67 -7.37
C SER A 83 9.10 -15.30 -6.35
N ILE A 84 9.14 -14.04 -5.92
CA ILE A 84 10.07 -13.57 -4.88
C ILE A 84 9.79 -14.33 -3.58
N LEU A 85 8.54 -14.42 -3.16
CA LEU A 85 8.13 -15.09 -1.93
C LEU A 85 8.57 -16.56 -1.89
N ASN A 86 8.43 -17.26 -3.02
CA ASN A 86 8.87 -18.66 -3.15
C ASN A 86 10.40 -18.82 -3.19
N SER A 87 11.14 -17.77 -3.48
CA SER A 87 12.62 -17.79 -3.55
C SER A 87 13.31 -17.47 -2.23
N ILE A 88 12.60 -16.89 -1.27
CA ILE A 88 13.12 -16.49 0.05
C ILE A 88 12.74 -17.52 1.12
N GLY A 89 13.64 -17.73 2.07
CA GLY A 89 13.44 -18.62 3.21
C GLY A 89 12.57 -18.00 4.31
N GLN A 90 12.69 -18.57 5.50
CA GLN A 90 12.01 -18.12 6.72
C GLN A 90 13.01 -17.56 7.75
N GLU A 91 14.21 -17.23 7.32
CA GLU A 91 15.23 -16.67 8.18
C GLU A 91 14.81 -15.28 8.69
N GLU A 92 15.20 -14.93 9.91
CA GLU A 92 14.80 -13.68 10.59
C GLU A 92 15.08 -12.42 9.76
N ASN A 93 16.21 -12.39 9.06
CA ASN A 93 16.63 -11.25 8.22
C ASN A 93 15.70 -10.95 7.04
N VAL A 94 14.85 -11.90 6.62
CA VAL A 94 13.89 -11.75 5.51
C VAL A 94 12.42 -11.81 5.95
N LEU A 95 12.13 -12.08 7.23
CA LEU A 95 10.74 -12.16 7.73
C LEU A 95 9.95 -10.86 7.50
N LEU A 96 10.57 -9.70 7.73
CA LEU A 96 9.92 -8.42 7.47
C LEU A 96 9.59 -8.23 5.98
N LEU A 97 10.48 -8.67 5.10
CA LEU A 97 10.26 -8.63 3.66
C LEU A 97 9.13 -9.58 3.26
N ARG A 98 9.09 -10.80 3.84
CA ARG A 98 7.99 -11.76 3.64
C ARG A 98 6.66 -11.16 4.03
N ALA A 99 6.56 -10.60 5.25
CA ALA A 99 5.35 -9.94 5.74
C ALA A 99 4.88 -8.83 4.79
N SER A 100 5.79 -7.98 4.35
CA SER A 100 5.50 -6.91 3.38
C SER A 100 5.00 -7.45 2.03
N ILE A 101 5.58 -8.54 1.52
CA ILE A 101 5.13 -9.17 0.27
C ILE A 101 3.72 -9.76 0.44
N HIS A 102 3.46 -10.49 1.53
CA HIS A 102 2.15 -11.03 1.83
C HIS A 102 1.09 -9.93 1.92
N GLN A 103 1.37 -8.80 2.58
CA GLN A 103 0.45 -7.65 2.63
C GLN A 103 0.18 -7.08 1.23
N GLN A 104 1.21 -6.89 0.41
CA GLN A 104 1.02 -6.39 -0.96
C GLN A 104 0.18 -7.36 -1.79
N LEU A 105 0.40 -8.67 -1.67
CA LEU A 105 -0.41 -9.69 -2.33
C LEU A 105 -1.87 -9.64 -1.85
N ALA A 106 -2.11 -9.52 -0.54
CA ALA A 106 -3.47 -9.38 0.02
C ALA A 106 -4.22 -8.20 -0.60
N VAL A 107 -3.57 -7.03 -0.67
CA VAL A 107 -4.14 -5.83 -1.31
C VAL A 107 -4.45 -6.06 -2.79
N LEU A 108 -3.55 -6.71 -3.53
CA LEU A 108 -3.73 -6.96 -4.96
C LEU A 108 -4.85 -7.95 -5.24
N HIS A 109 -4.95 -9.04 -4.46
CA HIS A 109 -6.02 -10.02 -4.55
C HIS A 109 -7.37 -9.38 -4.21
N LEU A 110 -7.46 -8.58 -3.15
CA LEU A 110 -8.70 -7.89 -2.80
C LEU A 110 -9.15 -6.91 -3.90
N LYS A 111 -8.23 -6.15 -4.50
CA LYS A 111 -8.51 -5.29 -5.66
C LYS A 111 -8.91 -6.06 -6.91
N SER A 112 -8.65 -7.36 -6.96
CA SER A 112 -9.07 -8.27 -8.03
C SER A 112 -10.40 -8.96 -7.75
N GLY A 113 -10.98 -8.76 -6.54
CA GLY A 113 -12.19 -9.45 -6.09
C GLY A 113 -11.94 -10.87 -5.56
N GLU A 114 -10.69 -11.24 -5.33
CA GLU A 114 -10.25 -12.55 -4.86
C GLU A 114 -10.15 -12.53 -3.32
N GLU A 115 -11.31 -12.40 -2.64
CA GLU A 115 -11.39 -12.16 -1.18
C GLU A 115 -10.73 -13.28 -0.36
N GLU A 116 -10.90 -14.53 -0.74
CA GLU A 116 -10.30 -15.69 -0.04
C GLU A 116 -8.76 -15.68 -0.14
N ALA A 117 -8.22 -15.48 -1.34
CA ALA A 117 -6.78 -15.38 -1.54
C ALA A 117 -6.19 -14.17 -0.78
N ALA A 118 -6.90 -13.04 -0.77
CA ALA A 118 -6.50 -11.87 0.01
C ALA A 118 -6.44 -12.17 1.51
N MET A 119 -7.42 -12.90 2.04
CA MET A 119 -7.46 -13.28 3.45
C MET A 119 -6.29 -14.20 3.82
N GLN A 120 -6.03 -15.23 3.01
CA GLN A 120 -4.89 -16.15 3.23
C GLN A 120 -3.56 -15.39 3.26
N GLN A 121 -3.35 -14.46 2.34
CA GLN A 121 -2.14 -13.65 2.32
C GLN A 121 -2.05 -12.72 3.54
N ASN A 122 -3.17 -12.19 4.01
CA ASN A 122 -3.20 -11.33 5.19
C ASN A 122 -2.87 -12.11 6.48
N ILE A 123 -3.37 -13.33 6.62
CA ILE A 123 -3.02 -14.23 7.74
C ILE A 123 -1.52 -14.54 7.73
N ALA A 124 -0.97 -14.92 6.57
CA ALA A 124 0.46 -15.20 6.44
C ALA A 124 1.35 -13.98 6.72
N ALA A 125 0.87 -12.76 6.43
CA ALA A 125 1.56 -11.54 6.82
C ALA A 125 1.59 -11.37 8.34
N SER A 126 0.46 -11.62 9.02
CA SER A 126 0.36 -11.54 10.48
C SER A 126 1.29 -12.53 11.16
N GLU A 127 1.28 -13.79 10.72
CA GLU A 127 2.18 -14.84 11.24
C GLU A 127 3.67 -14.45 11.12
N ALA A 128 4.05 -13.86 9.97
CA ALA A 128 5.43 -13.41 9.78
C ALA A 128 5.81 -12.23 10.70
N PHE A 129 4.87 -11.34 11.03
CA PHE A 129 5.08 -10.28 12.02
C PHE A 129 5.14 -10.81 13.45
N GLU A 130 4.32 -11.79 13.79
CA GLU A 130 4.34 -12.43 15.11
C GLU A 130 5.70 -13.10 15.38
N LEU A 131 6.25 -13.81 14.40
CA LEU A 131 7.60 -14.39 14.48
C LEU A 131 8.70 -13.35 14.73
N LEU A 132 8.49 -12.09 14.32
CA LEU A 132 9.41 -10.97 14.59
C LEU A 132 9.24 -10.37 15.99
N GLY A 133 8.29 -10.85 16.80
CA GLY A 133 7.96 -10.24 18.09
C GLY A 133 7.44 -8.81 17.98
N GLN A 134 6.96 -8.41 16.81
CA GLN A 134 6.49 -7.05 16.52
C GLN A 134 4.97 -6.91 16.64
N GLU A 135 4.34 -7.64 17.54
CA GLU A 135 2.89 -7.58 17.81
C GLU A 135 2.39 -6.14 18.03
N LYS A 136 3.20 -5.28 18.64
CA LYS A 136 2.87 -3.86 18.83
C LYS A 136 2.91 -3.03 17.53
N THR A 137 3.72 -3.45 16.56
CA THR A 137 3.80 -2.80 15.24
C THR A 137 2.60 -3.18 14.40
N ILE A 138 2.05 -4.37 14.58
CA ILE A 138 0.79 -4.83 13.97
C ILE A 138 -0.37 -3.95 14.44
N GLY A 139 -0.39 -3.52 15.70
CA GLY A 139 -1.39 -2.59 16.22
C GLY A 139 -1.40 -1.22 15.53
N ALA A 140 -0.25 -0.76 15.02
CA ALA A 140 -0.14 0.48 14.24
C ALA A 140 -0.48 0.29 12.74
N MET A 141 -0.47 -0.96 12.25
CA MET A 141 -0.93 -1.35 10.91
C MET A 141 -2.41 -1.77 10.91
N GLU A 142 -3.12 -1.46 11.99
CA GLU A 142 -4.54 -1.72 12.19
C GLU A 142 -5.34 -1.09 11.05
N MET A 143 -5.89 -1.93 10.20
CA MET A 143 -6.81 -1.55 9.13
C MET A 143 -6.20 -0.68 8.03
N LEU A 144 -5.39 -1.30 7.18
CA LEU A 144 -4.96 -0.64 5.95
C LEU A 144 -6.20 -0.40 5.06
N PRO A 145 -6.56 0.85 4.77
CA PRO A 145 -7.63 1.12 3.83
C PRO A 145 -7.15 0.73 2.42
N ILE A 146 -7.87 -0.19 1.78
CA ILE A 146 -7.55 -0.69 0.43
C ILE A 146 -8.31 0.05 -0.64
N LEU A 147 -9.57 0.32 -0.34
CA LEU A 147 -10.45 1.11 -1.16
C LEU A 147 -11.14 2.14 -0.28
N LYS A 148 -10.97 3.40 -0.62
CA LYS A 148 -11.76 4.52 -0.13
C LYS A 148 -12.64 5.00 -1.26
N ALA A 149 -13.95 4.99 -1.03
CA ALA A 149 -14.89 5.49 -2.01
C ALA A 149 -15.02 7.02 -1.89
N ASP A 150 -14.92 7.71 -3.01
CA ASP A 150 -15.18 9.14 -3.04
C ASP A 150 -16.68 9.40 -2.84
N PRO A 151 -17.07 10.25 -1.88
CA PRO A 151 -18.46 10.58 -1.66
C PRO A 151 -19.00 11.41 -2.84
N LYS A 152 -20.23 11.10 -3.28
CA LYS A 152 -20.90 11.92 -4.28
C LYS A 152 -21.32 13.25 -3.66
N TYR A 153 -20.80 14.36 -4.21
CA TYR A 153 -21.19 15.70 -3.77
C TYR A 153 -22.71 15.92 -3.96
N PRO A 154 -23.46 16.30 -2.92
CA PRO A 154 -24.89 16.55 -3.05
C PRO A 154 -25.16 17.72 -4.01
N ARG A 155 -26.07 17.55 -4.96
CA ARG A 155 -26.33 18.50 -6.04
C ARG A 155 -26.72 19.90 -5.53
N GLU A 156 -27.55 19.97 -4.49
CA GLU A 156 -27.98 21.23 -3.88
C GLU A 156 -26.80 21.94 -3.21
N ALA A 157 -25.96 21.23 -2.50
CA ALA A 157 -24.75 21.78 -1.87
C ALA A 157 -23.78 22.32 -2.93
N PHE A 158 -23.56 21.56 -4.01
CA PHE A 158 -22.72 21.96 -5.13
C PHE A 158 -23.22 23.26 -5.78
N THR A 159 -24.53 23.34 -6.11
CA THR A 159 -25.13 24.52 -6.76
C THR A 159 -25.06 25.77 -5.87
N ARG A 160 -25.08 25.59 -4.56
CA ARG A 160 -25.05 26.69 -3.57
C ARG A 160 -23.66 27.00 -3.04
N GLY A 161 -22.63 26.33 -3.52
CA GLY A 161 -21.26 26.51 -3.06
C GLY A 161 -21.06 26.18 -1.58
N ILE A 162 -21.84 25.21 -1.03
CA ILE A 162 -21.76 24.84 0.38
C ILE A 162 -20.69 23.77 0.55
N GLU A 163 -19.64 24.06 1.28
CA GLU A 163 -18.58 23.14 1.70
C GLU A 163 -18.74 22.67 3.14
N GLY A 164 -18.00 21.65 3.53
CA GLY A 164 -18.03 21.16 4.89
C GLY A 164 -17.39 19.81 5.12
N TYR A 165 -17.82 19.13 6.19
CA TYR A 165 -17.30 17.81 6.54
C TYR A 165 -18.32 16.97 7.31
N VAL A 166 -18.07 15.66 7.32
CA VAL A 166 -18.77 14.69 8.14
C VAL A 166 -17.76 13.81 8.87
N ILE A 167 -17.95 13.60 10.16
CA ILE A 167 -17.24 12.60 10.95
C ILE A 167 -18.18 11.41 11.13
N LEU A 168 -17.77 10.27 10.58
CA LEU A 168 -18.45 8.99 10.74
C LEU A 168 -17.77 8.14 11.81
N GLU A 169 -18.56 7.31 12.47
CA GLU A 169 -18.10 6.18 13.26
C GLU A 169 -18.76 4.90 12.72
N TYR A 170 -17.98 3.83 12.54
CA TYR A 170 -18.45 2.55 12.04
C TYR A 170 -17.62 1.40 12.61
N ARG A 171 -18.05 0.17 12.37
CA ARG A 171 -17.30 -1.05 12.63
C ARG A 171 -16.71 -1.56 11.31
N VAL A 172 -15.50 -2.06 11.34
CA VAL A 172 -14.94 -2.88 10.25
C VAL A 172 -15.13 -4.33 10.66
N ASP A 173 -15.84 -5.10 9.83
CA ASP A 173 -16.10 -6.51 10.10
C ASP A 173 -14.90 -7.41 9.75
N GLU A 174 -15.03 -8.70 10.03
CA GLU A 174 -14.00 -9.72 9.82
C GLU A 174 -13.62 -9.89 8.34
N SER A 175 -14.48 -9.41 7.43
CA SER A 175 -14.22 -9.39 5.97
C SER A 175 -13.57 -8.09 5.48
N GLY A 176 -13.34 -7.13 6.38
CA GLY A 176 -12.78 -5.83 6.05
C GLY A 176 -13.78 -4.83 5.48
N ARG A 177 -15.09 -5.03 5.68
CA ARG A 177 -16.15 -4.13 5.23
C ARG A 177 -16.52 -3.14 6.33
N ALA A 178 -16.68 -1.86 5.95
CA ALA A 178 -17.26 -0.87 6.85
C ALA A 178 -18.78 -1.11 6.98
N VAL A 179 -19.22 -1.44 8.19
CA VAL A 179 -20.60 -1.74 8.53
C VAL A 179 -21.14 -0.79 9.59
N GLU A 180 -22.46 -0.58 9.59
CA GLU A 180 -23.15 0.27 10.56
C GLU A 180 -22.58 1.70 10.68
N PRO A 181 -22.30 2.41 9.56
CA PRO A 181 -21.81 3.77 9.64
C PRO A 181 -22.86 4.71 10.22
N ARG A 182 -22.42 5.53 11.19
CA ARG A 182 -23.25 6.56 11.81
C ARG A 182 -22.52 7.90 11.83
N VAL A 183 -23.26 8.98 11.68
CA VAL A 183 -22.74 10.34 11.79
C VAL A 183 -22.53 10.69 13.26
N ILE A 184 -21.32 11.10 13.61
CA ILE A 184 -20.95 11.62 14.93
C ILE A 184 -21.03 13.15 14.91
N GLU A 185 -20.55 13.75 13.82
CA GLU A 185 -20.53 15.20 13.63
C GLU A 185 -20.68 15.53 12.13
N ALA A 186 -21.38 16.59 11.81
CA ALA A 186 -21.51 17.10 10.45
C ALA A 186 -21.63 18.63 10.44
N VAL A 187 -20.94 19.27 9.52
CA VAL A 187 -21.00 20.70 9.29
C VAL A 187 -21.07 20.97 7.77
N PRO A 188 -22.14 21.57 7.27
CA PRO A 188 -23.43 21.80 7.93
C PRO A 188 -24.20 20.48 8.21
N ARG A 189 -24.98 20.43 9.29
CA ARG A 189 -25.78 19.24 9.64
C ARG A 189 -26.77 18.87 8.53
N GLY A 190 -26.88 17.57 8.24
CA GLY A 190 -27.87 17.01 7.31
C GLY A 190 -27.53 17.21 5.82
N THR A 191 -26.55 18.03 5.50
CA THR A 191 -26.21 18.35 4.10
C THR A 191 -25.44 17.21 3.42
N PHE A 192 -24.45 16.65 4.09
CA PHE A 192 -23.53 15.68 3.54
C PHE A 192 -23.66 14.26 4.13
N ASP A 193 -24.49 14.11 5.17
CA ASP A 193 -24.62 12.90 5.99
C ASP A 193 -24.87 11.66 5.12
N LYS A 194 -25.86 11.72 4.22
CA LYS A 194 -26.22 10.61 3.34
C LYS A 194 -25.09 10.23 2.41
N ALA A 195 -24.46 11.23 1.77
CA ALA A 195 -23.36 10.99 0.83
C ALA A 195 -22.14 10.35 1.51
N ALA A 196 -21.83 10.79 2.73
CA ALA A 196 -20.75 10.26 3.55
C ALA A 196 -21.02 8.80 3.97
N ILE A 197 -22.24 8.48 4.42
CA ILE A 197 -22.66 7.12 4.80
C ILE A 197 -22.60 6.17 3.59
N GLU A 198 -23.09 6.60 2.43
CA GLU A 198 -23.06 5.80 1.21
C GLU A 198 -21.62 5.49 0.76
N ALA A 199 -20.72 6.47 0.83
CA ALA A 199 -19.32 6.27 0.52
C ALA A 199 -18.66 5.29 1.50
N ALA A 200 -18.85 5.48 2.81
CA ALA A 200 -18.26 4.62 3.83
C ALA A 200 -18.66 3.14 3.69
N LYS A 201 -19.88 2.83 3.28
CA LYS A 201 -20.34 1.45 3.01
C LYS A 201 -19.57 0.76 1.88
N LEU A 202 -18.97 1.54 0.98
CA LEU A 202 -18.17 1.02 -0.12
C LEU A 202 -16.70 0.88 0.24
N ASP A 203 -16.26 1.43 1.38
CA ASP A 203 -14.90 1.32 1.86
C ASP A 203 -14.50 -0.14 2.13
N ARG A 204 -13.26 -0.47 1.84
CA ARG A 204 -12.67 -1.79 2.09
C ARG A 204 -11.35 -1.64 2.79
N TYR A 205 -11.12 -2.52 3.75
CA TYR A 205 -9.94 -2.58 4.60
C TYR A 205 -9.32 -3.97 4.54
N LEU A 206 -8.01 -4.08 4.80
CA LEU A 206 -7.45 -5.36 5.22
C LEU A 206 -7.99 -5.68 6.62
N PRO A 207 -8.61 -6.85 6.83
CA PRO A 207 -9.06 -7.25 8.15
C PRO A 207 -7.90 -7.29 9.14
N ARG A 208 -8.17 -6.93 10.39
CA ARG A 208 -7.23 -7.17 11.47
C ARG A 208 -7.15 -8.67 11.74
N ILE A 209 -5.93 -9.21 11.82
CA ILE A 209 -5.70 -10.60 12.23
C ILE A 209 -5.24 -10.60 13.69
N LYS A 210 -5.82 -11.48 14.48
CA LYS A 210 -5.42 -11.75 15.86
C LYS A 210 -5.46 -13.26 16.09
N ASP A 211 -4.36 -13.82 16.60
CA ASP A 211 -4.23 -15.26 16.83
C ASP A 211 -4.56 -16.09 15.56
N GLY A 212 -4.09 -15.64 14.39
CA GLY A 212 -4.35 -16.27 13.08
C GLY A 212 -5.78 -16.12 12.53
N LEU A 213 -6.67 -15.40 13.21
CA LEU A 213 -8.07 -15.23 12.82
C LEU A 213 -8.42 -13.77 12.52
N PRO A 214 -9.26 -13.50 11.51
CA PRO A 214 -9.76 -12.15 11.26
C PRO A 214 -10.70 -11.73 12.41
N VAL A 215 -10.52 -10.50 12.91
CA VAL A 215 -11.34 -9.93 13.97
C VAL A 215 -11.89 -8.57 13.57
N ALA A 216 -13.12 -8.31 13.98
CA ALA A 216 -13.75 -7.02 13.77
C ALA A 216 -13.10 -5.91 14.60
N VAL A 217 -13.09 -4.69 14.08
CA VAL A 217 -12.63 -3.48 14.78
C VAL A 217 -13.77 -2.50 14.92
N SER A 218 -14.11 -2.16 16.16
CA SER A 218 -15.18 -1.22 16.48
C SER A 218 -14.68 0.21 16.64
N ARG A 219 -15.59 1.17 16.50
CA ARG A 219 -15.34 2.62 16.73
C ARG A 219 -14.27 3.22 15.83
N VAL A 220 -14.25 2.77 14.56
CA VAL A 220 -13.41 3.39 13.54
C VAL A 220 -14.00 4.75 13.20
N ARG A 221 -13.20 5.80 13.29
CA ARG A 221 -13.64 7.15 12.95
C ARG A 221 -12.97 7.63 11.67
N GLN A 222 -13.77 8.24 10.83
CA GLN A 222 -13.32 8.83 9.56
C GLN A 222 -13.93 10.21 9.39
N ARG A 223 -13.07 11.18 9.08
CA ARG A 223 -13.49 12.48 8.59
C ARG A 223 -13.51 12.48 7.07
N ILE A 224 -14.61 12.91 6.48
CA ILE A 224 -14.80 13.09 5.05
C ILE A 224 -15.03 14.58 4.81
N ASN A 225 -14.15 15.21 4.04
CA ASN A 225 -14.29 16.62 3.65
C ASN A 225 -15.04 16.70 2.32
N PHE A 226 -15.82 17.76 2.17
CA PHE A 226 -16.53 18.15 0.97
C PHE A 226 -16.05 19.55 0.58
N GLU A 227 -15.15 19.61 -0.38
CA GLU A 227 -14.52 20.84 -0.88
C GLU A 227 -14.79 20.95 -2.37
N LEU A 228 -15.00 22.18 -2.86
CA LEU A 228 -15.13 22.45 -4.28
C LEU A 228 -13.73 22.64 -4.88
N ALA A 229 -13.51 22.07 -6.04
CA ALA A 229 -12.27 22.33 -6.76
C ALA A 229 -12.27 23.77 -7.27
N ASP A 230 -11.16 24.50 -7.04
CA ASP A 230 -10.90 25.84 -7.57
C ASP A 230 -10.91 25.86 -9.10
#